data_6030b7be71b2f78348f9b5baba498353
#
_entry.id   6030b7be71b2f78348f9b5baba498353
#
_cell.length_a   1.000
_cell.length_b   1.000
_cell.length_c   1.000
_cell.angle_alpha   90.00
_cell.angle_beta   90.00
_cell.angle_gamma   90.00
#
_symmetry.space_group_name_H-M   'P 1'
#
loop_
_entity.id
_entity.type
_entity.pdbx_description
1 polymer ?
#
loop_
_entity_poly.entity_id
_entity_poly.type
_entity_poly.pdbx_seq_one_letter_code
_entity_poly.pdbx_strand_id
1 'polypeptide(L)'
;MRIAIDTGGTFTDCVYLRGTRLEILKVFSTPANPARAIAAAVRSVRERVPAAPVELLHGTTVGTNALLERRGGRIALVTTAGFEDVLVIGRQARPRLYDFFVTRPPALVPAERRFGLKERIGPRGEVLVPLRASDLARLCRRVHRARPQAVAVSLLFSFANPVH
;
A
#
# COMPACT_ATOMS: atom_id res chain seq x y z
N MET A 1 27.76 13.71 -2.70
CA MET A 1 26.66 14.67 -2.46
C MET A 1 25.38 13.93 -2.20
N ARG A 2 24.61 14.29 -1.16
CA ARG A 2 23.28 13.74 -0.90
C ARG A 2 22.22 14.57 -1.55
N ILE A 3 21.28 13.92 -2.22
CA ILE A 3 20.07 14.53 -2.79
C ILE A 3 18.89 13.75 -2.21
N ALA A 4 17.98 14.47 -1.52
CA ALA A 4 16.72 13.92 -1.07
C ALA A 4 15.61 14.34 -2.03
N ILE A 5 14.82 13.37 -2.53
CA ILE A 5 13.70 13.63 -3.45
C ILE A 5 12.43 13.06 -2.83
N ASP A 6 11.40 13.90 -2.76
CA ASP A 6 10.04 13.49 -2.43
C ASP A 6 9.14 13.65 -3.64
N THR A 7 8.58 12.53 -4.11
CA THR A 7 7.71 12.53 -5.29
C THR A 7 6.24 12.55 -4.84
N GLY A 8 5.62 13.72 -4.95
CA GLY A 8 4.19 13.92 -4.79
C GLY A 8 3.41 13.75 -6.10
N GLY A 9 2.08 13.89 -6.02
CA GLY A 9 1.19 13.80 -7.19
C GLY A 9 1.36 14.94 -8.19
N THR A 10 1.62 16.16 -7.74
CA THR A 10 1.71 17.37 -8.57
C THR A 10 3.14 17.86 -8.73
N PHE A 11 3.91 17.87 -7.64
CA PHE A 11 5.29 18.31 -7.60
C PHE A 11 6.20 17.21 -7.03
N THR A 12 7.43 17.23 -7.50
CA THR A 12 8.55 16.47 -6.98
C THR A 12 9.51 17.48 -6.35
N ASP A 13 9.69 17.40 -5.06
CA ASP A 13 10.58 18.27 -4.30
C ASP A 13 11.95 17.60 -4.17
N CYS A 14 13.00 18.34 -4.46
CA CYS A 14 14.38 17.91 -4.38
C CYS A 14 15.15 18.80 -3.44
N VAL A 15 15.76 18.24 -2.41
CA VAL A 15 16.54 18.96 -1.40
C VAL A 15 18.00 18.50 -1.47
N TYR A 16 18.93 19.44 -1.52
CA TYR A 16 20.36 19.14 -1.60
C TYR A 16 21.20 20.22 -0.91
N LEU A 17 22.45 19.88 -0.63
CA LEU A 17 23.41 20.84 -0.06
C LEU A 17 24.32 21.44 -1.15
N ARG A 18 24.42 22.77 -1.17
CA ARG A 18 25.41 23.50 -1.95
C ARG A 18 26.40 24.18 -0.98
N GLY A 19 27.55 23.58 -0.79
CA GLY A 19 28.42 23.94 0.33
C GLY A 19 27.74 23.62 1.67
N THR A 20 27.55 24.63 2.50
CA THR A 20 26.82 24.52 3.79
C THR A 20 25.35 24.94 3.69
N ARG A 21 24.91 25.41 2.52
CA ARG A 21 23.54 25.92 2.33
C ARG A 21 22.61 24.82 1.80
N LEU A 22 21.47 24.65 2.46
CA LEU A 22 20.40 23.81 1.98
C LEU A 22 19.65 24.53 0.84
N GLU A 23 19.51 23.86 -0.31
CA GLU A 23 18.74 24.34 -1.44
C GLU A 23 17.60 23.40 -1.77
N ILE A 24 16.48 23.97 -2.24
CA ILE A 24 15.28 23.24 -2.65
C ILE A 24 15.03 23.53 -4.13
N LEU A 25 14.86 22.45 -4.89
CA LEU A 25 14.43 22.51 -6.29
C LEU A 25 13.07 21.82 -6.39
N LYS A 26 12.09 22.50 -6.95
CA LYS A 26 10.76 21.95 -7.21
C LYS A 26 10.58 21.75 -8.71
N VAL A 27 10.20 20.53 -9.12
CA VAL A 27 9.88 20.21 -10.50
C VAL A 27 8.46 19.65 -10.59
N PHE A 28 7.81 19.77 -11.73
CA PHE A 28 6.52 19.13 -11.96
C PHE A 28 6.68 17.62 -11.96
N SER A 29 5.79 16.93 -11.24
CA SER A 29 5.72 15.48 -11.27
C SER A 29 5.24 14.99 -12.64
N THR A 30 5.69 13.80 -13.01
CA THR A 30 5.26 13.10 -14.22
C THR A 30 4.49 11.84 -13.79
N PRO A 31 3.17 11.91 -13.51
CA PRO A 31 2.39 10.82 -12.90
C PRO A 31 2.46 9.50 -13.69
N ALA A 32 2.52 9.58 -15.02
CA ALA A 32 2.64 8.40 -15.88
C ALA A 32 4.01 7.69 -15.76
N ASN A 33 5.06 8.44 -15.39
CA ASN A 33 6.41 7.90 -15.17
C ASN A 33 7.19 8.80 -14.20
N PRO A 34 7.07 8.57 -12.90
CA PRO A 34 7.74 9.39 -11.86
C PRO A 34 9.26 9.47 -12.02
N ALA A 35 9.88 8.43 -12.57
CA ALA A 35 11.33 8.41 -12.80
C ALA A 35 11.83 9.56 -13.70
N ARG A 36 10.98 10.08 -14.60
CA ARG A 36 11.35 11.22 -15.46
C ARG A 36 11.53 12.51 -14.66
N ALA A 37 10.65 12.79 -13.74
CA ALA A 37 10.76 13.96 -12.84
C ALA A 37 12.00 13.84 -11.95
N ILE A 38 12.25 12.66 -11.37
CA ILE A 38 13.44 12.38 -10.56
C ILE A 38 14.70 12.59 -11.37
N ALA A 39 14.80 12.04 -12.58
CA ALA A 39 15.98 12.19 -13.44
C ALA A 39 16.20 13.66 -13.85
N ALA A 40 15.13 14.43 -14.11
CA ALA A 40 15.21 15.86 -14.41
C ALA A 40 15.73 16.64 -13.18
N ALA A 41 15.21 16.38 -11.99
CA ALA A 41 15.68 17.01 -10.76
C ALA A 41 17.16 16.72 -10.49
N VAL A 42 17.59 15.46 -10.61
CA VAL A 42 19.00 15.08 -10.41
C VAL A 42 19.92 15.76 -11.44
N ARG A 43 19.52 15.84 -12.72
CA ARG A 43 20.28 16.58 -13.74
C ARG A 43 20.45 18.04 -13.38
N SER A 44 19.36 18.72 -13.07
CA SER A 44 19.40 20.14 -12.69
C SER A 44 20.26 20.42 -11.46
N VAL A 45 20.28 19.52 -10.49
CA VAL A 45 21.17 19.63 -9.33
C VAL A 45 22.63 19.43 -9.76
N ARG A 46 22.93 18.44 -10.61
CA ARG A 46 24.31 18.18 -11.11
C ARG A 46 24.87 19.33 -11.93
N GLU A 47 24.04 20.04 -12.69
CA GLU A 47 24.44 21.25 -13.41
C GLU A 47 24.84 22.38 -12.46
N ARG A 48 24.17 22.51 -11.31
CA ARG A 48 24.44 23.54 -10.29
C ARG A 48 25.60 23.19 -9.36
N VAL A 49 25.77 21.89 -9.10
CA VAL A 49 26.81 21.37 -8.21
C VAL A 49 27.46 20.17 -8.91
N PRO A 50 28.46 20.42 -9.78
CA PRO A 50 29.25 19.39 -10.44
C PRO A 50 30.13 18.68 -9.40
N ALA A 51 29.56 17.71 -8.70
CA ALA A 51 30.25 17.02 -7.64
C ALA A 51 30.25 15.50 -7.91
N ALA A 52 31.19 14.85 -7.31
CA ALA A 52 31.42 13.42 -7.16
C ALA A 52 30.16 12.58 -6.85
N PRO A 53 30.26 11.30 -6.55
CA PRO A 53 29.12 10.36 -6.51
C PRO A 53 27.91 10.91 -5.74
N VAL A 54 26.72 10.69 -6.31
CA VAL A 54 25.45 11.14 -5.76
C VAL A 54 24.82 10.00 -4.99
N GLU A 55 24.54 10.22 -3.71
CA GLU A 55 23.66 9.38 -2.89
C GLU A 55 22.25 9.93 -3.00
N LEU A 56 21.31 9.12 -3.51
CA LEU A 56 19.93 9.50 -3.68
C LEU A 56 19.06 8.90 -2.58
N LEU A 57 18.38 9.77 -1.81
CA LEU A 57 17.33 9.39 -0.88
C LEU A 57 16.00 9.68 -1.55
N HIS A 58 15.15 8.66 -1.73
CA HIS A 58 13.88 8.81 -2.42
C HIS A 58 12.70 8.43 -1.53
N GLY A 59 11.82 9.39 -1.29
CA GLY A 59 10.49 9.21 -0.71
C GLY A 59 9.42 9.35 -1.80
N THR A 60 8.30 8.67 -1.62
CA THR A 60 7.17 8.80 -2.55
C THR A 60 5.84 8.58 -1.84
N THR A 61 4.84 9.40 -2.16
CA THR A 61 3.46 9.27 -1.71
C THR A 61 2.55 8.64 -2.77
N VAL A 62 3.09 8.14 -3.87
CA VAL A 62 2.31 7.57 -4.99
C VAL A 62 1.37 6.45 -4.54
N GLY A 63 1.87 5.53 -3.70
CA GLY A 63 1.03 4.45 -3.16
C GLY A 63 -0.07 4.94 -2.23
N THR A 64 0.24 5.91 -1.37
CA THR A 64 -0.74 6.56 -0.48
C THR A 64 -1.80 7.29 -1.28
N ASN A 65 -1.39 8.07 -2.29
CA ASN A 65 -2.30 8.80 -3.15
C ASN A 65 -3.20 7.85 -3.95
N ALA A 66 -2.65 6.77 -4.51
CA ALA A 66 -3.44 5.75 -5.20
C ALA A 66 -4.53 5.15 -4.29
N LEU A 67 -4.19 4.90 -3.01
CA LEU A 67 -5.14 4.41 -2.01
C LEU A 67 -6.22 5.44 -1.68
N LEU A 68 -5.85 6.70 -1.45
CA LEU A 68 -6.78 7.79 -1.12
C LEU A 68 -7.72 8.09 -2.29
N GLU A 69 -7.20 8.11 -3.51
CA GLU A 69 -7.95 8.34 -4.74
C GLU A 69 -8.71 7.10 -5.22
N ARG A 70 -8.54 5.96 -4.54
CA ARG A 70 -9.11 4.65 -4.89
C ARG A 70 -8.75 4.20 -6.32
N ARG A 71 -7.60 4.63 -6.79
CA ARG A 71 -7.00 4.23 -8.06
C ARG A 71 -6.12 3.01 -7.81
N GLY A 72 -6.69 1.84 -7.94
CA GLY A 72 -5.97 0.58 -7.73
C GLY A 72 -6.49 -0.52 -8.63
N GLY A 73 -5.74 -1.61 -8.68
CA GLY A 73 -6.16 -2.83 -9.37
C GLY A 73 -7.36 -3.49 -8.69
N ARG A 74 -8.00 -4.41 -9.42
CA ARG A 74 -9.05 -5.27 -8.86
C ARG A 74 -8.42 -6.30 -7.92
N ILE A 75 -8.53 -6.05 -6.62
CA ILE A 75 -7.91 -6.86 -5.56
C ILE A 75 -8.91 -7.85 -4.99
N ALA A 76 -8.45 -9.06 -4.69
CA ALA A 76 -9.12 -10.00 -3.79
C ALA A 76 -8.44 -10.00 -2.41
N LEU A 77 -9.22 -10.10 -1.35
CA LEU A 77 -8.72 -10.29 0.01
C LEU A 77 -8.93 -11.75 0.41
N VAL A 78 -7.87 -12.38 0.88
CA VAL A 78 -7.90 -13.67 1.58
C VAL A 78 -7.58 -13.43 3.05
N THR A 79 -8.45 -13.86 3.93
CA THR A 79 -8.25 -13.73 5.38
C THR A 79 -8.71 -15.00 6.10
N THR A 80 -8.44 -15.11 7.39
CA THR A 80 -9.00 -16.18 8.23
C THR A 80 -10.52 -16.16 8.16
N ALA A 81 -11.16 -17.32 8.01
CA ALA A 81 -12.62 -17.44 7.95
C ALA A 81 -13.30 -16.80 9.17
N GLY A 82 -14.33 -16.00 8.93
CA GLY A 82 -15.04 -15.20 9.94
C GLY A 82 -14.48 -13.78 10.12
N PHE A 83 -13.41 -13.40 9.40
CA PHE A 83 -12.79 -12.06 9.45
C PHE A 83 -12.89 -11.30 8.12
N GLU A 84 -13.72 -11.77 7.18
CA GLU A 84 -13.90 -11.17 5.87
C GLU A 84 -14.39 -9.72 5.96
N ASP A 85 -15.15 -9.40 6.99
CA ASP A 85 -15.76 -8.08 7.17
C ASP A 85 -14.92 -7.09 7.98
N VAL A 86 -13.70 -7.45 8.36
CA VAL A 86 -12.82 -6.55 9.15
C VAL A 86 -12.60 -5.19 8.48
N LEU A 87 -12.55 -5.15 7.13
CA LEU A 87 -12.41 -3.90 6.36
C LEU A 87 -13.65 -3.00 6.46
N VAL A 88 -14.84 -3.59 6.67
CA VAL A 88 -16.10 -2.86 6.78
C VAL A 88 -16.36 -2.44 8.22
N ILE A 89 -16.03 -3.31 9.17
CA ILE A 89 -16.18 -3.04 10.60
C ILE A 89 -15.35 -1.81 10.99
N GLY A 90 -14.09 -1.71 10.49
CA GLY A 90 -13.24 -0.52 10.63
C GLY A 90 -13.15 0.00 12.05
N ARG A 91 -12.96 -0.91 13.06
CA ARG A 91 -12.98 -0.60 14.49
C ARG A 91 -14.26 0.10 14.96
N GLN A 92 -15.37 -0.05 14.23
CA GLN A 92 -16.65 0.65 14.48
C GLN A 92 -16.54 2.19 14.45
N ALA A 93 -15.46 2.73 13.88
CA ALA A 93 -15.30 4.17 13.76
C ALA A 93 -16.44 4.78 12.93
N ARG A 94 -17.08 5.81 13.47
CA ARG A 94 -18.15 6.57 12.80
C ARG A 94 -17.59 7.92 12.41
N PRO A 95 -17.73 8.35 11.14
CA PRO A 95 -17.29 9.68 10.71
C PRO A 95 -17.99 10.81 11.46
N ARG A 96 -19.26 10.58 11.87
CA ARG A 96 -20.07 11.49 12.67
C ARG A 96 -20.89 10.68 13.67
N LEU A 97 -20.73 10.99 14.97
CA LEU A 97 -21.36 10.22 16.05
C LEU A 97 -22.88 10.36 16.11
N TYR A 98 -23.41 11.54 15.78
CA TYR A 98 -24.83 11.89 15.93
C TYR A 98 -25.59 12.06 14.61
N ASP A 99 -25.04 11.52 13.51
CA ASP A 99 -25.66 11.56 12.19
C ASP A 99 -26.20 10.17 11.84
N PHE A 100 -27.53 10.02 11.84
CA PHE A 100 -28.20 8.76 11.50
C PHE A 100 -28.13 8.42 10.00
N PHE A 101 -27.79 9.37 9.14
CA PHE A 101 -27.72 9.22 7.69
C PHE A 101 -26.30 9.14 7.15
N VAL A 102 -25.31 8.96 8.03
CA VAL A 102 -23.92 8.79 7.65
C VAL A 102 -23.75 7.59 6.74
N THR A 103 -23.35 7.83 5.50
CA THR A 103 -22.89 6.80 4.59
C THR A 103 -21.39 6.57 4.79
N ARG A 104 -20.99 5.33 5.04
CA ARG A 104 -19.57 4.95 5.06
C ARG A 104 -19.02 4.90 3.62
N PRO A 105 -17.78 5.32 3.38
CA PRO A 105 -17.15 5.11 2.10
C PRO A 105 -17.12 3.61 1.79
N PRO A 106 -17.32 3.20 0.52
CA PRO A 106 -17.30 1.79 0.14
C PRO A 106 -15.97 1.14 0.55
N ALA A 107 -16.00 -0.14 0.92
CA ALA A 107 -14.80 -0.88 1.30
C ALA A 107 -13.81 -0.94 0.12
N LEU A 108 -12.49 -0.98 0.42
CA LEU A 108 -11.44 -1.11 -0.59
C LEU A 108 -11.57 -2.39 -1.41
N VAL A 109 -12.02 -3.47 -0.75
CA VAL A 109 -12.33 -4.75 -1.40
C VAL A 109 -13.80 -5.03 -1.16
N PRO A 110 -14.64 -5.11 -2.19
CA PRO A 110 -16.07 -5.41 -2.04
C PRO A 110 -16.30 -6.86 -1.60
N ALA A 111 -17.49 -7.15 -1.05
CA ALA A 111 -17.80 -8.42 -0.39
C ALA A 111 -17.55 -9.66 -1.25
N GLU A 112 -17.89 -9.59 -2.54
CA GLU A 112 -17.74 -10.69 -3.49
C GLU A 112 -16.28 -11.06 -3.81
N ARG A 113 -15.32 -10.24 -3.38
CA ARG A 113 -13.88 -10.47 -3.52
C ARG A 113 -13.16 -10.66 -2.20
N ARG A 114 -13.89 -10.86 -1.10
CA ARG A 114 -13.36 -11.22 0.20
C ARG A 114 -13.57 -12.72 0.43
N PHE A 115 -12.52 -13.42 0.76
CA PHE A 115 -12.52 -14.88 0.88
C PHE A 115 -11.97 -15.31 2.23
N GLY A 116 -12.76 -16.06 2.99
CA GLY A 116 -12.30 -16.71 4.21
C GLY A 116 -11.62 -18.04 3.92
N LEU A 117 -10.42 -18.21 4.48
CA LEU A 117 -9.66 -19.45 4.50
C LEU A 117 -9.91 -20.16 5.84
N LYS A 118 -10.28 -21.42 5.77
CA LYS A 118 -10.52 -22.23 6.97
C LYS A 118 -9.19 -22.63 7.60
N GLU A 119 -8.68 -21.77 8.45
CA GLU A 119 -7.48 -21.97 9.26
C GLU A 119 -7.57 -21.08 10.50
N ARG A 120 -6.75 -21.30 11.51
CA ARG A 120 -6.66 -20.40 12.66
C ARG A 120 -5.35 -20.56 13.39
N ILE A 121 -4.62 -19.44 13.56
CA ILE A 121 -3.53 -19.29 14.50
C ILE A 121 -4.06 -18.52 15.71
N GLY A 122 -3.65 -18.91 16.90
CA GLY A 122 -3.96 -18.21 18.14
C GLY A 122 -2.95 -17.10 18.48
N PRO A 123 -3.24 -16.29 19.50
CA PRO A 123 -2.43 -15.11 19.83
C PRO A 123 -1.00 -15.44 20.30
N ARG A 124 -0.75 -16.66 20.76
CA ARG A 124 0.58 -17.14 21.17
C ARG A 124 1.28 -17.95 20.06
N GLY A 125 0.73 -17.98 18.85
CA GLY A 125 1.26 -18.71 17.71
C GLY A 125 0.85 -20.19 17.66
N GLU A 126 -0.03 -20.65 18.56
CA GLU A 126 -0.57 -22.01 18.54
C GLU A 126 -1.48 -22.23 17.34
N VAL A 127 -1.39 -23.41 16.70
CA VAL A 127 -2.28 -23.79 15.60
C VAL A 127 -3.59 -24.31 16.19
N LEU A 128 -4.65 -23.47 16.14
CA LEU A 128 -5.97 -23.84 16.60
C LEU A 128 -6.77 -24.60 15.56
N VAL A 129 -6.64 -24.23 14.29
CA VAL A 129 -7.23 -24.95 13.14
C VAL A 129 -6.18 -25.04 12.06
N PRO A 130 -5.70 -26.25 11.74
CA PRO A 130 -4.67 -26.42 10.71
C PRO A 130 -5.22 -26.15 9.31
N LEU A 131 -4.38 -25.57 8.46
CA LEU A 131 -4.66 -25.36 7.05
C LEU A 131 -4.66 -26.71 6.33
N ARG A 132 -5.80 -27.06 5.70
CA ARG A 132 -5.92 -28.28 4.90
C ARG A 132 -5.75 -27.98 3.42
N ALA A 133 -5.02 -28.85 2.71
CA ALA A 133 -4.81 -28.71 1.26
C ALA A 133 -6.13 -28.61 0.46
N SER A 134 -7.17 -29.33 0.90
CA SER A 134 -8.50 -29.30 0.28
C SER A 134 -9.19 -27.95 0.42
N ASP A 135 -9.04 -27.27 1.57
CA ASP A 135 -9.61 -25.95 1.83
C ASP A 135 -8.86 -24.88 1.02
N LEU A 136 -7.53 -24.99 0.95
CA LEU A 136 -6.70 -24.13 0.11
C LEU A 136 -7.06 -24.28 -1.38
N ALA A 137 -7.16 -25.51 -1.89
CA ALA A 137 -7.54 -25.78 -3.28
C ALA A 137 -8.93 -25.21 -3.63
N ARG A 138 -9.88 -25.30 -2.70
CA ARG A 138 -11.22 -24.72 -2.85
C ARG A 138 -11.16 -23.19 -2.90
N LEU A 139 -10.38 -22.59 -2.02
CA LEU A 139 -10.14 -21.14 -2.01
C LEU A 139 -9.52 -20.68 -3.32
N CYS A 140 -8.45 -21.32 -3.79
CA CYS A 140 -7.77 -20.97 -5.04
C CYS A 140 -8.74 -20.95 -6.23
N ARG A 141 -9.64 -21.95 -6.34
CA ARG A 141 -10.66 -21.98 -7.39
C ARG A 141 -11.63 -20.78 -7.31
N ARG A 142 -12.03 -20.38 -6.09
CA ARG A 142 -12.94 -19.23 -5.89
C ARG A 142 -12.24 -17.92 -6.26
N VAL A 143 -11.00 -17.72 -5.80
CA VAL A 143 -10.18 -16.54 -6.11
C VAL A 143 -9.94 -16.47 -7.63
N HIS A 144 -9.58 -17.58 -8.26
CA HIS A 144 -9.37 -17.63 -9.71
C HIS A 144 -10.60 -17.20 -10.52
N ARG A 145 -11.80 -17.65 -10.11
CA ARG A 145 -13.08 -17.23 -10.75
C ARG A 145 -13.35 -15.74 -10.65
N ALA A 146 -12.93 -15.10 -9.55
CA ALA A 146 -13.08 -13.67 -9.34
C ALA A 146 -12.13 -12.82 -10.21
N ARG A 147 -11.14 -13.47 -10.87
CA ARG A 147 -10.15 -12.85 -11.77
C ARG A 147 -9.53 -11.56 -11.20
N PRO A 148 -9.00 -11.56 -9.98
CA PRO A 148 -8.34 -10.38 -9.44
C PRO A 148 -7.03 -10.10 -10.18
N GLN A 149 -6.59 -8.83 -10.17
CA GLN A 149 -5.27 -8.43 -10.66
C GLN A 149 -4.18 -8.66 -9.59
N ALA A 150 -4.59 -8.64 -8.32
CA ALA A 150 -3.72 -8.95 -7.20
C ALA A 150 -4.54 -9.58 -6.06
N VAL A 151 -3.86 -10.37 -5.22
CA VAL A 151 -4.43 -10.99 -4.03
C VAL A 151 -3.68 -10.49 -2.82
N ALA A 152 -4.41 -9.87 -1.89
CA ALA A 152 -3.90 -9.54 -0.57
C ALA A 152 -4.24 -10.69 0.38
N VAL A 153 -3.24 -11.22 1.07
CA VAL A 153 -3.41 -12.27 2.08
C VAL A 153 -3.12 -11.67 3.45
N SER A 154 -4.07 -11.80 4.36
CA SER A 154 -3.94 -11.32 5.75
C SER A 154 -4.59 -12.32 6.69
N LEU A 155 -3.79 -13.24 7.21
CA LEU A 155 -4.25 -14.25 8.15
C LEU A 155 -4.01 -13.79 9.58
N LEU A 156 -4.94 -14.16 10.45
CA LEU A 156 -4.91 -13.74 11.85
C LEU A 156 -3.70 -14.35 12.57
N PHE A 157 -2.95 -13.52 13.28
CA PHE A 157 -1.73 -13.89 14.00
C PHE A 157 -0.61 -14.55 13.17
N SER A 158 -0.62 -14.36 11.83
CA SER A 158 0.46 -14.86 10.97
C SER A 158 1.85 -14.27 11.31
N PHE A 159 1.89 -13.11 11.97
CA PHE A 159 3.14 -12.54 12.49
C PHE A 159 3.71 -13.30 13.70
N ALA A 160 2.87 -14.01 14.46
CA ALA A 160 3.29 -14.85 15.58
C ALA A 160 3.72 -16.26 15.12
N ASN A 161 3.04 -16.78 14.10
CA ASN A 161 3.36 -18.07 13.48
C ASN A 161 2.96 -18.08 12.00
N PRO A 162 3.92 -18.03 11.06
CA PRO A 162 3.67 -17.98 9.62
C PRO A 162 3.49 -19.35 8.96
N VAL A 163 3.18 -20.43 9.70
CA VAL A 163 3.13 -21.81 9.20
C VAL A 163 2.03 -22.05 8.16
N HIS A 164 0.97 -21.22 8.13
CA HIS A 164 -0.09 -21.22 7.13
C HIS A 164 0.24 -20.20 6.05
#